data_c05b6cf8ec4f277ad2e1b43ef29ffaa8
#
_entry.id   c05b6cf8ec4f277ad2e1b43ef29ffaa8
#
_cell.length_a   1.000
_cell.length_b   1.000
_cell.length_c   1.000
_cell.angle_alpha   90.00
_cell.angle_beta   90.00
_cell.angle_gamma   90.00
#
_symmetry.space_group_name_H-M   'P 1'
#
loop_
_entity.id
_entity.type
_entity.pdbx_description
1 polymer ?
#
loop_
_entity_poly.entity_id
_entity_poly.type
_entity_poly.pdbx_seq_one_letter_code
_entity_poly.pdbx_strand_id
1 'polypeptide(L)'
;PYPYHQTNHYIWADGRTEIRDFPAEYRDGRVWWDTDLIKGWAAEVGLDEYNRSVMLYWQRQGDPSLYLYEMIQISDCGTKRCRTWHWIRDGALETRTAIQETLVTKDWRSLEA
;
A
#
# COMPACT_ATOMS: atom_id res chain seq x y z
N PRO A 1 -4.39 14.54 14.46
CA PRO A 1 -4.42 13.38 13.55
C PRO A 1 -5.56 13.50 12.56
N TYR A 2 -5.32 13.03 11.33
CA TYR A 2 -6.31 13.08 10.26
C TYR A 2 -6.68 11.67 9.83
N PRO A 3 -7.97 11.38 9.59
CA PRO A 3 -8.36 10.07 9.09
C PRO A 3 -7.85 9.86 7.66
N TYR A 4 -7.49 8.63 7.36
CA TYR A 4 -7.13 8.17 6.04
C TYR A 4 -7.83 6.84 5.79
N HIS A 5 -8.36 6.64 4.60
CA HIS A 5 -9.06 5.41 4.28
C HIS A 5 -8.66 4.92 2.89
N GLN A 6 -8.26 3.67 2.83
CA GLN A 6 -7.96 2.99 1.58
C GLN A 6 -8.90 1.81 1.40
N THR A 7 -9.54 1.75 0.26
CA THR A 7 -10.41 0.64 -0.11
C THR A 7 -9.82 -0.05 -1.33
N ASN A 8 -9.58 -1.34 -1.23
CA ASN A 8 -9.07 -2.15 -2.32
C ASN A 8 -10.17 -3.06 -2.86
N HIS A 9 -10.37 -2.99 -4.18
CA HIS A 9 -11.28 -3.87 -4.90
C HIS A 9 -10.43 -4.87 -5.68
N TYR A 10 -10.62 -6.16 -5.40
CA TYR A 10 -9.88 -7.23 -6.04
C TYR A 10 -10.78 -7.97 -7.02
N ILE A 11 -10.25 -8.23 -8.22
CA ILE A 11 -10.92 -9.06 -9.24
C ILE A 11 -9.91 -10.11 -9.66
N TRP A 12 -10.23 -11.38 -9.45
CA TRP A 12 -9.39 -12.49 -9.86
C TRP A 12 -9.77 -12.97 -11.28
N ALA A 13 -8.87 -13.71 -11.91
CA ALA A 13 -9.04 -14.21 -13.26
C ALA A 13 -10.28 -15.12 -13.42
N ASP A 14 -10.72 -15.76 -12.33
CA ASP A 14 -11.93 -16.61 -12.32
C ASP A 14 -13.23 -15.81 -12.16
N GLY A 15 -13.15 -14.48 -12.08
CA GLY A 15 -14.30 -13.59 -11.89
C GLY A 15 -14.68 -13.34 -10.44
N ARG A 16 -14.02 -13.99 -9.48
CA ARG A 16 -14.25 -13.75 -8.07
C ARG A 16 -13.83 -12.32 -7.71
N THR A 17 -14.58 -11.68 -6.82
CA THR A 17 -14.28 -10.32 -6.34
C THR A 17 -14.19 -10.27 -4.82
N GLU A 18 -13.43 -9.31 -4.32
CA GLU A 18 -13.29 -9.05 -2.89
C GLU A 18 -13.05 -7.57 -2.67
N ILE A 19 -13.58 -7.04 -1.58
CA ILE A 19 -13.34 -5.65 -1.15
C ILE A 19 -12.68 -5.71 0.22
N ARG A 20 -11.57 -4.99 0.39
CA ARG A 20 -10.90 -4.85 1.67
C ARG A 20 -10.74 -3.38 2.01
N ASP A 21 -11.10 -3.03 3.24
CA ASP A 21 -10.94 -1.69 3.79
C ASP A 21 -9.74 -1.62 4.72
N PHE A 22 -8.95 -0.56 4.55
CA PHE A 22 -7.79 -0.30 5.38
C PHE A 22 -7.91 1.09 5.99
N PRO A 23 -8.68 1.25 7.07
CA PRO A 23 -8.74 2.53 7.77
C PRO A 23 -7.40 2.82 8.42
N ALA A 24 -7.02 4.08 8.40
CA ALA A 24 -5.73 4.53 8.91
C ALA A 24 -5.84 5.94 9.48
N GLU A 25 -4.73 6.41 10.03
CA GLU A 25 -4.61 7.72 10.60
C GLU A 25 -3.32 8.37 10.11
N TYR A 26 -3.41 9.61 9.62
CA TYR A 26 -2.23 10.40 9.30
C TYR A 26 -1.83 11.21 10.53
N ARG A 27 -0.63 10.97 11.03
CA ARG A 27 -0.03 11.72 12.14
C ARG A 27 1.49 11.64 12.10
N ASP A 28 2.16 12.65 12.57
CA ASP A 28 3.62 12.70 12.69
C ASP A 28 4.34 12.38 11.37
N GLY A 29 3.76 12.85 10.23
CA GLY A 29 4.36 12.66 8.92
C GLY A 29 4.21 11.26 8.34
N ARG A 30 3.39 10.41 8.93
CA ARG A 30 3.15 9.03 8.46
C ARG A 30 1.67 8.69 8.44
N VAL A 31 1.32 7.76 7.58
CA VAL A 31 0.03 7.07 7.62
C VAL A 31 0.21 5.80 8.45
N TRP A 32 -0.63 5.62 9.46
CA TRP A 32 -0.54 4.49 10.40
C TRP A 32 -1.77 3.60 10.24
N TRP A 33 -1.53 2.29 10.09
CA TRP A 33 -2.57 1.26 10.13
C TRP A 33 -2.43 0.45 11.40
N ASP A 34 -3.57 0.21 12.06
CA ASP A 34 -3.69 -0.72 13.18
C ASP A 34 -5.08 -1.36 13.08
N THR A 35 -5.19 -2.36 12.23
CA THR A 35 -6.44 -3.06 11.91
C THR A 35 -6.37 -4.51 12.38
N ASP A 36 -7.45 -5.24 12.22
CA ASP A 36 -7.47 -6.67 12.54
C ASP A 36 -6.53 -7.49 11.64
N LEU A 37 -6.19 -6.98 10.48
CA LEU A 37 -5.35 -7.68 9.49
C LEU A 37 -3.89 -7.28 9.55
N ILE A 38 -3.62 -5.98 9.70
CA ILE A 38 -2.27 -5.44 9.57
C ILE A 38 -1.98 -4.35 10.59
N LYS A 39 -0.71 -4.22 10.92
CA LYS A 39 -0.18 -3.11 11.69
C LYS A 39 1.07 -2.59 11.00
N GLY A 40 1.12 -1.28 10.76
CA GLY A 40 2.29 -0.70 10.09
C GLY A 40 2.09 0.76 9.73
N TRP A 41 2.91 1.22 8.81
CA TRP A 41 2.94 2.64 8.45
C TRP A 41 3.42 2.84 7.02
N ALA A 42 3.11 4.02 6.47
CA ALA A 42 3.65 4.51 5.22
C ALA A 42 4.21 5.91 5.40
N ALA A 43 5.31 6.21 4.73
CA ALA A 43 5.93 7.53 4.77
C ALA A 43 6.58 7.86 3.43
N GLU A 44 6.61 9.15 3.11
CA GLU A 44 7.43 9.63 2.01
C GLU A 44 8.90 9.46 2.36
N VAL A 45 9.71 9.07 1.37
CA VAL A 45 11.15 8.95 1.51
C VAL A 45 11.84 9.84 0.49
N GLY A 46 12.81 10.60 0.93
CA GLY A 46 13.53 11.56 0.10
C GLY A 46 14.59 10.91 -0.77
N LEU A 47 14.20 9.96 -1.62
CA LEU A 47 15.11 9.29 -2.53
C LEU A 47 15.40 10.10 -3.79
N ASP A 48 14.53 11.05 -4.12
CA ASP A 48 14.71 11.95 -5.26
C ASP A 48 14.24 13.37 -4.90
N GLU A 49 14.56 14.33 -5.75
CA GLU A 49 14.24 15.74 -5.52
C GLU A 49 12.74 16.06 -5.62
N TYR A 50 11.93 15.12 -6.10
CA TYR A 50 10.50 15.32 -6.34
C TYR A 50 9.62 14.62 -5.31
N ASN A 51 10.19 13.92 -4.34
CA ASN A 51 9.47 13.20 -3.29
C ASN A 51 8.40 12.24 -3.85
N ARG A 52 8.77 11.48 -4.88
CA ARG A 52 7.85 10.56 -5.57
C ARG A 52 7.85 9.15 -5.03
N SER A 53 8.57 8.93 -3.94
CA SER A 53 8.72 7.59 -3.37
C SER A 53 8.08 7.52 -2.00
N VAL A 54 7.32 6.45 -1.76
CA VAL A 54 6.70 6.14 -0.48
C VAL A 54 7.15 4.76 -0.05
N MET A 55 7.50 4.61 1.21
CA MET A 55 7.86 3.33 1.80
C MET A 55 6.78 2.88 2.77
N LEU A 56 6.41 1.60 2.71
CA LEU A 56 5.48 0.98 3.64
C LEU A 56 6.17 -0.14 4.40
N TYR A 57 5.74 -0.30 5.64
CA TYR A 57 6.06 -1.44 6.46
C TYR A 57 4.77 -1.96 7.10
N TRP A 58 4.47 -3.24 6.91
CA TRP A 58 3.32 -3.89 7.51
C TRP A 58 3.72 -5.17 8.20
N GLN A 59 3.17 -5.40 9.39
CA GLN A 59 3.20 -6.67 10.08
C GLN A 59 1.79 -7.26 10.05
N ARG A 60 1.70 -8.55 9.75
CA ARG A 60 0.41 -9.22 9.73
C ARG A 60 -0.03 -9.52 11.17
N GLN A 61 -1.25 -9.10 11.51
CA GLN A 61 -1.81 -9.39 12.83
C GLN A 61 -2.05 -10.90 12.96
N GLY A 62 -1.71 -11.46 14.12
CA GLY A 62 -1.82 -12.88 14.36
C GLY A 62 -0.68 -13.75 13.82
N ASP A 63 0.22 -13.17 13.02
CA ASP A 63 1.41 -13.86 12.52
C ASP A 63 2.62 -12.92 12.55
N PRO A 64 3.23 -12.70 13.73
CA PRO A 64 4.32 -11.73 13.86
C PRO A 64 5.60 -12.13 13.12
N SER A 65 5.72 -13.39 12.66
CA SER A 65 6.86 -13.82 11.88
C SER A 65 6.79 -13.33 10.42
N LEU A 66 5.62 -12.89 9.97
CA LEU A 66 5.38 -12.44 8.59
C LEU A 66 5.20 -10.94 8.55
N TYR A 67 6.06 -10.26 7.78
CA TYR A 67 5.95 -8.82 7.56
C TYR A 67 6.34 -8.45 6.14
N LEU A 68 5.91 -7.26 5.73
CA LEU A 68 6.06 -6.74 4.38
C LEU A 68 6.82 -5.42 4.41
N TYR A 69 7.82 -5.31 3.55
CA TYR A 69 8.37 -4.03 3.14
C TYR A 69 7.95 -3.75 1.72
N GLU A 70 7.48 -2.53 1.48
CA GLU A 70 7.02 -2.11 0.16
C GLU A 70 7.60 -0.75 -0.21
N MET A 71 8.01 -0.61 -1.46
CA MET A 71 8.38 0.65 -2.06
C MET A 71 7.37 0.98 -3.15
N ILE A 72 6.84 2.21 -3.12
CA ILE A 72 5.94 2.73 -4.15
C ILE A 72 6.61 3.93 -4.79
N GLN A 73 6.71 3.92 -6.12
CA GLN A 73 7.25 5.03 -6.89
C GLN A 73 6.27 5.45 -7.98
N ILE A 74 6.07 6.77 -8.12
CA ILE A 74 5.17 7.34 -9.11
C ILE A 74 5.96 7.96 -10.26
N SER A 75 5.44 7.85 -11.48
CA SER A 75 6.06 8.42 -12.68
C SER A 75 5.98 9.96 -12.70
N ASP A 76 6.78 10.57 -13.58
CA ASP A 76 6.84 12.04 -13.75
C ASP A 76 5.48 12.66 -14.05
N CYS A 77 4.69 12.00 -14.88
CA CYS A 77 3.36 12.49 -15.24
C CYS A 77 2.28 12.15 -14.21
N GLY A 78 2.61 11.36 -13.19
CA GLY A 78 1.67 10.98 -12.14
C GLY A 78 0.62 9.95 -12.54
N THR A 79 0.70 9.37 -13.73
CA THR A 79 -0.31 8.44 -14.24
C THR A 79 0.05 6.97 -14.06
N LYS A 80 1.31 6.68 -13.73
CA LYS A 80 1.78 5.31 -13.51
C LYS A 80 2.50 5.20 -12.19
N ARG A 81 2.35 4.04 -11.57
CA ARG A 81 2.96 3.76 -10.29
C ARG A 81 3.51 2.33 -10.28
N CYS A 82 4.72 2.16 -9.76
CA CYS A 82 5.33 0.86 -9.55
C CYS A 82 5.37 0.57 -8.07
N ARG A 83 5.04 -0.67 -7.70
CA ARG A 83 5.11 -1.15 -6.32
C ARG A 83 5.96 -2.41 -6.30
N THR A 84 6.81 -2.53 -5.28
CA THR A 84 7.61 -3.73 -5.06
C THR A 84 7.38 -4.20 -3.64
N TRP A 85 6.85 -5.42 -3.50
CA TRP A 85 6.59 -6.05 -2.21
C TRP A 85 7.69 -7.05 -1.88
N HIS A 86 8.20 -6.95 -0.67
CA HIS A 86 9.16 -7.91 -0.12
C HIS A 86 8.52 -8.54 1.11
N TRP A 87 8.05 -9.78 0.95
CA TRP A 87 7.49 -10.55 2.04
C TRP A 87 8.62 -11.25 2.78
N ILE A 88 8.73 -10.99 4.08
CA ILE A 88 9.79 -11.52 4.94
C ILE A 88 9.14 -12.44 5.96
N ARG A 89 9.67 -13.65 6.10
CA ARG A 89 9.26 -14.60 7.12
C ARG A 89 10.47 -14.99 7.95
N ASP A 90 10.37 -14.82 9.27
CA ASP A 90 11.45 -15.16 10.22
C ASP A 90 12.79 -14.54 9.83
N GLY A 91 12.77 -13.28 9.33
CA GLY A 91 13.98 -12.58 8.95
C GLY A 91 14.53 -12.90 7.57
N ALA A 92 13.89 -13.76 6.80
CA ALA A 92 14.35 -14.17 5.47
C ALA A 92 13.33 -13.81 4.39
N LEU A 93 13.81 -13.38 3.22
CA LEU A 93 12.95 -13.09 2.09
C LEU A 93 12.24 -14.36 1.62
N GLU A 94 10.91 -14.36 1.67
CA GLU A 94 10.07 -15.47 1.21
C GLU A 94 9.61 -15.26 -0.23
N THR A 95 9.10 -14.07 -0.53
CA THR A 95 8.51 -13.76 -1.84
C THR A 95 8.73 -12.30 -2.18
N ARG A 96 8.97 -12.03 -3.46
CA ARG A 96 9.00 -10.69 -4.01
C ARG A 96 7.95 -10.56 -5.09
N THR A 97 7.19 -9.47 -5.05
CA THR A 97 6.14 -9.20 -6.04
C THR A 97 6.34 -7.80 -6.61
N ALA A 98 6.36 -7.69 -7.94
CA ALA A 98 6.40 -6.41 -8.63
C ALA A 98 5.03 -6.12 -9.24
N ILE A 99 4.52 -4.90 -9.05
CA ILE A 99 3.19 -4.48 -9.48
C ILE A 99 3.32 -3.18 -10.26
N GLN A 100 2.66 -3.13 -11.43
CA GLN A 100 2.48 -1.88 -12.17
C GLN A 100 1.04 -1.44 -12.06
N GLU A 101 0.84 -0.13 -11.81
CA GLU A 101 -0.48 0.46 -11.69
C GLU A 101 -0.61 1.62 -12.66
N THR A 102 -1.85 1.82 -13.16
CA THR A 102 -2.19 2.95 -14.03
C THR A 102 -3.33 3.72 -13.38
N LEU A 103 -3.21 5.05 -13.36
CA LEU A 103 -4.26 5.90 -12.86
C LEU A 103 -5.47 5.86 -13.80
N VAL A 104 -6.62 5.46 -13.27
CA VAL A 104 -7.87 5.40 -14.03
C VAL A 104 -8.57 6.76 -14.02
N THR A 105 -8.64 7.40 -12.85
CA THR A 105 -9.26 8.72 -12.71
C THR A 105 -8.80 9.38 -11.41
N LYS A 106 -8.81 10.72 -11.39
CA LYS A 106 -8.63 11.49 -10.17
C LYS A 106 -9.94 11.72 -9.44
N ASP A 107 -11.06 11.50 -10.11
CA ASP A 107 -12.39 11.59 -9.50
C ASP A 107 -12.81 10.23 -9.00
N TRP A 108 -12.35 9.88 -7.80
CA TRP A 108 -12.62 8.59 -7.18
C TRP A 108 -14.11 8.35 -6.93
N ARG A 109 -14.91 9.44 -6.81
CA ARG A 109 -16.36 9.31 -6.58
C ARG A 109 -17.08 8.73 -7.78
N SER A 110 -16.55 8.93 -8.99
CA SER A 110 -17.14 8.34 -10.19
C SER A 110 -17.07 6.81 -10.21
N LEU A 111 -16.17 6.22 -9.42
CA LEU A 111 -15.99 4.78 -9.34
C LEU A 111 -16.95 4.10 -8.35
N GLU A 112 -17.60 4.89 -7.50
CA GLU A 112 -18.53 4.40 -6.47
C GLU A 112 -19.98 4.37 -6.91
N ALA A 113 -20.24 4.81 -8.12
CA ALA A 113 -21.60 4.90 -8.66
C ALA A 113 -22.25 3.54 -8.93
#